data_0778291fb93abed831bd1f82297b6dc5
#
_entry.id   0778291fb93abed831bd1f82297b6dc5
#
_cell.length_a   1.000
_cell.length_b   1.000
_cell.length_c   1.000
_cell.angle_alpha   90.00
_cell.angle_beta   90.00
_cell.angle_gamma   90.00
#
_symmetry.space_group_name_H-M   'P 1'
#
loop_
_entity.id
_entity.type
_entity.pdbx_description
1 polymer ?
#
loop_
_entity_poly.entity_id
_entity_poly.type
_entity_poly.pdbx_seq_one_letter_code
_entity_poly.pdbx_strand_id
1 'polypeptide(L)'
;MAGFMIDNIASGVLKQWHLADLNDLLQNKSVILLDTRTVGEFNRGHIPGFRNIPVDDLRDRIAELEPGKPVYVICQSGLRSYIACRILAGFGFDAYNFSGGYRFYEAVTHDRVLIQQVLDCGMDKL
;
A
#
# COMPACT_ATOMS: atom_id res chain seq x y z
N MET A 1 24.91 0.27 4.17
CA MET A 1 24.76 0.74 2.80
C MET A 1 23.71 1.84 2.68
N ALA A 2 23.84 2.85 3.53
CA ALA A 2 22.91 3.99 3.51
C ALA A 2 22.92 4.70 2.15
N GLY A 3 24.10 4.83 1.53
CA GLY A 3 24.19 5.45 0.21
C GLY A 3 23.44 4.67 -0.87
N PHE A 4 23.43 3.35 -0.77
CA PHE A 4 22.70 2.52 -1.71
C PHE A 4 21.19 2.80 -1.64
N MET A 5 20.65 2.90 -0.43
CA MET A 5 19.24 3.20 -0.26
C MET A 5 18.89 4.60 -0.78
N ILE A 6 19.76 5.57 -0.51
CA ILE A 6 19.57 6.93 -0.99
C ILE A 6 19.62 6.95 -2.52
N ASP A 7 20.54 6.22 -3.11
CA ASP A 7 20.67 6.17 -4.56
C ASP A 7 19.42 5.58 -5.22
N ASN A 8 18.82 4.54 -4.62
CA ASN A 8 17.60 3.96 -5.14
C ASN A 8 16.45 4.95 -5.11
N ILE A 9 16.33 5.70 -4.04
CA ILE A 9 15.30 6.73 -3.92
C ILE A 9 15.56 7.85 -4.92
N ALA A 10 16.81 8.30 -5.00
CA ALA A 10 17.19 9.39 -5.89
C ALA A 10 17.02 9.03 -7.37
N SER A 11 17.18 7.76 -7.72
CA SER A 11 17.01 7.32 -9.11
C SER A 11 15.56 7.13 -9.51
N GLY A 12 14.61 7.30 -8.57
CA GLY A 12 13.19 7.14 -8.85
C GLY A 12 12.74 5.68 -8.93
N VAL A 13 13.61 4.74 -8.58
CA VAL A 13 13.26 3.31 -8.56
C VAL A 13 12.21 3.02 -7.50
N LEU A 14 12.28 3.73 -6.36
CA LEU A 14 11.35 3.55 -5.27
C LEU A 14 10.55 4.82 -5.05
N LYS A 15 9.33 4.84 -5.56
CA LYS A 15 8.37 5.91 -5.31
C LYS A 15 7.48 5.49 -4.15
N GLN A 16 6.92 6.47 -3.44
CA GLN A 16 6.07 6.21 -2.30
C GLN A 16 4.72 6.90 -2.45
N TRP A 17 3.70 6.29 -1.86
CA TRP A 17 2.40 6.93 -1.72
C TRP A 17 2.05 7.01 -0.23
N HIS A 18 1.10 7.87 0.11
CA HIS A 18 0.77 8.18 1.49
C HIS A 18 -0.71 7.97 1.76
N LEU A 19 -1.05 7.84 3.03
CA LEU A 19 -2.43 7.62 3.44
C LEU A 19 -3.37 8.74 2.95
N ALA A 20 -2.86 9.96 2.86
CA ALA A 20 -3.64 11.09 2.35
C ALA A 20 -4.10 10.89 0.90
N ASP A 21 -3.39 10.06 0.15
CA ASP A 21 -3.72 9.80 -1.25
C ASP A 21 -4.81 8.73 -1.41
N LEU A 22 -5.12 8.01 -0.34
CA LEU A 22 -5.96 6.81 -0.42
C LEU A 22 -7.34 7.07 -1.01
N ASN A 23 -8.01 8.12 -0.58
CA ASN A 23 -9.35 8.42 -1.08
C ASN A 23 -9.38 8.64 -2.59
N ASP A 24 -8.40 9.39 -3.09
CA ASP A 24 -8.29 9.63 -4.53
C ASP A 24 -7.95 8.34 -5.28
N LEU A 25 -7.08 7.51 -4.71
CA LEU A 25 -6.70 6.25 -5.32
C LEU A 25 -7.87 5.27 -5.40
N LEU A 26 -8.70 5.21 -4.37
CA LEU A 26 -9.86 4.32 -4.35
C LEU A 26 -10.90 4.71 -5.39
N GLN A 27 -10.94 5.97 -5.78
CA GLN A 27 -11.88 6.46 -6.78
C GLN A 27 -11.31 6.42 -8.20
N ASN A 28 -10.00 6.23 -8.34
CA ASN A 28 -9.33 6.26 -9.63
C ASN A 28 -9.28 4.86 -10.24
N LYS A 29 -10.01 4.66 -11.34
CA LYS A 29 -10.06 3.37 -12.03
C LYS A 29 -8.86 3.14 -12.95
N SER A 30 -7.99 4.13 -13.09
CA SER A 30 -6.82 4.04 -13.97
C SER A 30 -5.58 3.56 -13.25
N VAL A 31 -5.69 3.15 -11.98
CA VAL A 31 -4.57 2.65 -11.17
C VAL A 31 -4.86 1.24 -10.68
N ILE A 32 -3.79 0.53 -10.33
CA ILE A 32 -3.88 -0.79 -9.71
C ILE A 32 -3.57 -0.64 -8.22
N LEU A 33 -4.44 -1.17 -7.37
CA LEU A 33 -4.26 -1.17 -5.93
C LEU A 33 -3.93 -2.61 -5.52
N LEU A 34 -2.71 -2.84 -5.03
CA LEU A 34 -2.16 -4.17 -4.83
C LEU A 34 -1.73 -4.40 -3.38
N ASP A 35 -2.27 -5.44 -2.76
CA ASP A 35 -1.87 -5.90 -1.45
C ASP A 35 -1.00 -7.14 -1.63
N THR A 36 0.26 -7.07 -1.18
CA THR A 36 1.24 -8.13 -1.40
C THR A 36 1.44 -9.03 -0.19
N ARG A 37 0.54 -8.94 0.79
CA ARG A 37 0.56 -9.81 1.95
C ARG A 37 0.07 -11.21 1.57
N THR A 38 0.19 -12.16 2.50
CA THR A 38 -0.37 -13.50 2.29
C THR A 38 -1.89 -13.44 2.22
N VAL A 39 -2.48 -14.49 1.65
CA VAL A 39 -3.93 -14.60 1.56
C VAL A 39 -4.57 -14.56 2.96
N GLY A 40 -3.93 -15.23 3.94
CA GLY A 40 -4.44 -15.24 5.30
C GLY A 40 -4.44 -13.85 5.94
N GLU A 41 -3.39 -13.08 5.73
CA GLU A 41 -3.33 -11.71 6.23
C GLU A 41 -4.40 -10.84 5.57
N PHE A 42 -4.56 -10.96 4.27
CA PHE A 42 -5.54 -10.22 3.51
C PHE A 42 -6.97 -10.51 3.99
N ASN A 43 -7.26 -11.79 4.25
CA ASN A 43 -8.58 -12.23 4.70
C ASN A 43 -8.90 -11.75 6.11
N ARG A 44 -7.90 -11.53 6.94
CA ARG A 44 -8.11 -11.01 8.31
C ARG A 44 -8.48 -9.53 8.32
N GLY A 45 -8.13 -8.81 7.29
CA GLY A 45 -8.45 -7.39 7.14
C GLY A 45 -7.57 -6.77 6.09
N HIS A 46 -8.15 -5.93 5.25
CA HIS A 46 -7.43 -5.25 4.18
C HIS A 46 -8.15 -3.94 3.84
N ILE A 47 -7.47 -3.10 3.09
CA ILE A 47 -8.10 -1.87 2.59
C ILE A 47 -9.06 -2.25 1.46
N PRO A 48 -10.36 -1.90 1.57
CA PRO A 48 -11.30 -2.20 0.51
C PRO A 48 -10.84 -1.62 -0.84
N GLY A 49 -11.02 -2.39 -1.89
CA GLY A 49 -10.60 -1.99 -3.23
C GLY A 49 -9.24 -2.50 -3.65
N PHE A 50 -8.44 -3.02 -2.72
CA PHE A 50 -7.15 -3.61 -3.05
C PHE A 50 -7.32 -5.07 -3.47
N ARG A 51 -6.57 -5.47 -4.50
CA ARG A 51 -6.50 -6.88 -4.89
C ARG A 51 -5.30 -7.52 -4.20
N ASN A 52 -5.40 -8.80 -3.90
CA ASN A 52 -4.31 -9.52 -3.22
C ASN A 52 -3.54 -10.39 -4.20
N ILE A 53 -2.24 -10.12 -4.31
CA ILE A 53 -1.29 -11.02 -4.95
C ILE A 53 -0.08 -11.08 -4.02
N PRO A 54 0.13 -12.17 -3.28
CA PRO A 54 1.28 -12.28 -2.40
C PRO A 54 2.58 -12.04 -3.16
N VAL A 55 3.55 -11.41 -2.49
CA VAL A 55 4.81 -11.05 -3.16
C VAL A 55 5.52 -12.27 -3.74
N ASP A 56 5.39 -13.43 -3.09
CA ASP A 56 6.01 -14.67 -3.55
C ASP A 56 5.42 -15.17 -4.88
N ASP A 57 4.17 -14.82 -5.15
CA ASP A 57 3.47 -15.24 -6.37
C ASP A 57 3.50 -14.16 -7.45
N LEU A 58 4.01 -12.98 -7.13
CA LEU A 58 3.85 -11.81 -8.00
C LEU A 58 4.45 -12.02 -9.40
N ARG A 59 5.64 -12.60 -9.47
CA ARG A 59 6.29 -12.83 -10.76
C ARG A 59 5.49 -13.74 -11.67
N ASP A 60 4.86 -14.76 -11.09
CA ASP A 60 4.07 -15.72 -11.85
C ASP A 60 2.72 -15.15 -12.26
N ARG A 61 2.25 -14.14 -11.53
CA ARG A 61 0.93 -13.56 -11.74
C ARG A 61 0.98 -12.15 -12.33
N ILE A 62 2.15 -11.74 -12.81
CA ILE A 62 2.32 -10.38 -13.33
C ILE A 62 1.39 -10.08 -14.50
N ALA A 63 1.03 -11.10 -15.27
CA ALA A 63 0.14 -10.95 -16.41
C ALA A 63 -1.30 -10.58 -16.01
N GLU A 64 -1.67 -10.74 -14.75
CA GLU A 64 -2.97 -10.31 -14.25
C GLU A 64 -3.07 -8.80 -14.11
N LEU A 65 -1.94 -8.10 -14.13
CA LEU A 65 -1.89 -6.65 -13.98
C LEU A 65 -1.93 -5.99 -15.35
N GLU A 66 -2.72 -4.93 -15.46
CA GLU A 66 -2.92 -4.24 -16.72
C GLU A 66 -1.71 -3.37 -17.05
N PRO A 67 -1.05 -3.60 -18.20
CA PRO A 67 0.10 -2.78 -18.60
C PRO A 67 -0.26 -1.30 -18.71
N GLY A 68 0.68 -0.44 -18.36
CA GLY A 68 0.51 1.00 -18.50
C GLY A 68 -0.19 1.68 -17.35
N LYS A 69 -0.72 0.92 -16.39
CA LYS A 69 -1.34 1.51 -15.19
C LYS A 69 -0.33 1.56 -14.04
N PRO A 70 -0.27 2.68 -13.29
CA PRO A 70 0.56 2.72 -12.09
C PRO A 70 0.01 1.76 -11.02
N VAL A 71 0.91 1.16 -10.25
CA VAL A 71 0.57 0.19 -9.21
C VAL A 71 0.91 0.76 -7.85
N TYR A 72 -0.09 0.86 -6.98
CA TYR A 72 0.06 1.34 -5.61
C TYR A 72 0.05 0.14 -4.69
N VAL A 73 1.16 -0.12 -4.02
CA VAL A 73 1.44 -1.38 -3.35
C VAL A 73 1.46 -1.19 -1.84
N ILE A 74 0.90 -2.16 -1.12
CA ILE A 74 0.91 -2.19 0.34
C ILE A 74 1.28 -3.60 0.82
N CYS A 75 1.97 -3.67 1.95
CA CYS A 75 2.16 -4.92 2.68
C CYS A 75 1.99 -4.65 4.18
N GLN A 76 2.37 -5.58 5.04
CA GLN A 76 2.16 -5.41 6.48
C GLN A 76 3.04 -4.30 7.07
N SER A 77 4.31 -4.24 6.69
CA SER A 77 5.27 -3.31 7.30
C SER A 77 6.04 -2.44 6.29
N GLY A 78 5.82 -2.64 5.00
CA GLY A 78 6.52 -1.89 3.95
C GLY A 78 7.68 -2.63 3.29
N LEU A 79 8.18 -3.72 3.88
CA LEU A 79 9.32 -4.45 3.32
C LEU A 79 8.93 -5.30 2.11
N ARG A 80 7.89 -6.10 2.24
CA ARG A 80 7.42 -6.95 1.14
C ARG A 80 6.94 -6.11 -0.04
N SER A 81 6.30 -4.99 0.24
CA SER A 81 5.86 -4.08 -0.82
C SER A 81 7.04 -3.40 -1.51
N TYR A 82 8.13 -3.13 -0.78
CA TYR A 82 9.35 -2.64 -1.39
C TYR A 82 9.88 -3.65 -2.42
N ILE A 83 9.95 -4.93 -2.03
CA ILE A 83 10.39 -6.00 -2.93
C ILE A 83 9.46 -6.11 -4.13
N ALA A 84 8.14 -6.03 -3.88
CA ALA A 84 7.14 -6.07 -4.94
C ALA A 84 7.30 -4.92 -5.92
N CYS A 85 7.58 -3.72 -5.43
CA CYS A 85 7.81 -2.56 -6.30
C CYS A 85 9.03 -2.77 -7.20
N ARG A 86 10.08 -3.40 -6.68
CA ARG A 86 11.25 -3.71 -7.49
C ARG A 86 10.95 -4.73 -8.58
N ILE A 87 10.16 -5.74 -8.25
CA ILE A 87 9.71 -6.73 -9.24
C ILE A 87 8.88 -6.04 -10.32
N LEU A 88 7.93 -5.22 -9.91
CA LEU A 88 7.06 -4.50 -10.86
C LEU A 88 7.85 -3.56 -11.76
N ALA A 89 8.81 -2.84 -11.21
CA ALA A 89 9.66 -1.95 -12.00
C ALA A 89 10.46 -2.73 -13.04
N GLY A 90 10.91 -3.94 -12.69
CA GLY A 90 11.60 -4.82 -13.62
C GLY A 90 10.74 -5.26 -14.81
N PHE A 91 9.42 -5.27 -14.64
CA PHE A 91 8.46 -5.59 -15.70
C PHE A 91 7.90 -4.34 -16.38
N GLY A 92 8.42 -3.16 -16.06
CA GLY A 92 8.01 -1.92 -16.71
C GLY A 92 6.85 -1.18 -16.07
N PHE A 93 6.40 -1.60 -14.90
CA PHE A 93 5.32 -0.92 -14.17
C PHE A 93 5.86 0.26 -13.37
N ASP A 94 5.05 1.30 -13.25
CA ASP A 94 5.33 2.43 -12.39
C ASP A 94 4.74 2.10 -11.00
N ALA A 95 5.58 1.72 -10.06
CA ALA A 95 5.15 1.18 -8.78
C ALA A 95 5.42 2.16 -7.64
N TYR A 96 4.47 2.26 -6.71
CA TYR A 96 4.53 3.14 -5.54
C TYR A 96 4.38 2.29 -4.27
N ASN A 97 5.26 2.50 -3.30
CA ASN A 97 5.26 1.76 -2.05
C ASN A 97 4.63 2.57 -0.92
N PHE A 98 3.79 1.93 -0.11
CA PHE A 98 3.30 2.52 1.12
C PHE A 98 4.24 2.13 2.26
N SER A 99 5.10 3.04 2.67
CA SER A 99 6.21 2.73 3.59
C SER A 99 5.74 2.28 4.97
N GLY A 100 4.61 2.77 5.44
CA GLY A 100 4.05 2.38 6.74
C GLY A 100 3.35 1.03 6.74
N GLY A 101 2.94 0.55 5.57
CA GLY A 101 2.23 -0.70 5.43
C GLY A 101 0.84 -0.70 6.04
N TYR A 102 0.16 -1.85 5.95
CA TYR A 102 -1.18 -2.02 6.50
C TYR A 102 -1.21 -1.79 8.01
N ARG A 103 -0.12 -2.11 8.68
CA ARG A 103 0.01 -1.87 10.12
C ARG A 103 -0.23 -0.40 10.45
N PHE A 104 0.34 0.51 9.68
CA PHE A 104 0.13 1.95 9.87
C PHE A 104 -1.31 2.35 9.57
N TYR A 105 -1.86 1.85 8.46
CA TYR A 105 -3.26 2.10 8.10
C TYR A 105 -4.20 1.65 9.19
N GLU A 106 -3.99 0.44 9.71
CA GLU A 106 -4.83 -0.13 10.77
C GLU A 106 -4.78 0.71 12.03
N ALA A 107 -3.56 1.12 12.45
CA ALA A 107 -3.38 1.94 13.64
C ALA A 107 -4.07 3.29 13.50
N VAL A 108 -3.90 3.98 12.37
CA VAL A 108 -4.52 5.29 12.12
C VAL A 108 -6.04 5.16 12.08
N THR A 109 -6.55 4.13 11.42
CA THR A 109 -7.99 3.91 11.33
C THR A 109 -8.59 3.62 12.68
N HIS A 110 -7.91 2.82 13.49
CA HIS A 110 -8.34 2.52 14.86
C HIS A 110 -8.38 3.79 15.72
N ASP A 111 -7.33 4.60 15.64
CA ASP A 111 -7.26 5.86 16.38
C ASP A 111 -8.37 6.82 15.97
N ARG A 112 -8.68 6.89 14.68
CA ARG A 112 -9.78 7.73 14.19
C ARG A 112 -11.11 7.28 14.76
N VAL A 113 -11.35 5.98 14.84
CA VAL A 113 -12.57 5.45 15.43
C VAL A 113 -12.65 5.80 16.92
N LEU A 114 -11.56 5.64 17.65
CA LEU A 114 -11.50 5.98 19.06
C LEU A 114 -11.75 7.48 19.30
N ILE A 115 -11.12 8.33 18.50
CA ILE A 115 -11.30 9.78 18.57
C ILE A 115 -12.76 10.14 18.32
N GLN A 116 -13.37 9.53 17.29
CA GLN A 116 -14.76 9.79 16.96
C GLN A 116 -15.68 9.37 18.11
N GLN A 117 -15.43 8.23 18.72
CA GLN A 117 -16.21 7.78 19.87
C GLN A 117 -16.09 8.75 21.04
N VAL A 118 -14.90 9.26 21.32
CA VAL A 118 -14.68 10.25 22.36
C VAL A 118 -15.44 11.54 22.05
N LEU A 119 -15.38 12.00 20.80
CA LEU A 119 -16.11 13.21 20.39
C LEU A 119 -17.61 13.02 20.54
N ASP A 120 -18.13 11.88 20.12
CA ASP A 120 -19.56 11.61 20.20
C ASP A 120 -20.07 11.49 21.63
N CYS A 121 -19.24 10.96 22.53
CA CYS A 121 -19.66 10.72 23.92
C CYS A 121 -19.24 11.83 24.85
N GLY A 122 -18.15 12.52 24.56
CA GLY A 122 -17.51 13.49 25.46
C GLY A 122 -17.77 14.94 25.09
N MET A 123 -17.78 15.25 23.79
CA MET A 123 -17.93 16.65 23.35
C MET A 123 -19.27 17.24 23.74
N ASP A 124 -20.30 16.44 23.74
CA ASP A 124 -21.65 16.89 24.11
C ASP A 124 -21.73 17.31 25.59
N LYS A 125 -20.77 16.88 26.39
CA LYS A 125 -20.70 17.20 27.82
C LYS A 125 -19.84 18.40 28.12
N LEU A 126 -19.16 18.90 27.14
CA LEU A 126 -18.33 20.07 27.27
C LEU A 126 -19.10 21.33 26.90
#